data_9ea3e80ae53ad1e6e6092e3a9fe19682
#
_entry.id   9ea3e80ae53ad1e6e6092e3a9fe19682
#
_cell.length_a   1.000
_cell.length_b   1.000
_cell.length_c   1.000
_cell.angle_alpha   90.00
_cell.angle_beta   90.00
_cell.angle_gamma   90.00
#
_symmetry.space_group_name_H-M   'P 1'
#
loop_
_entity.id
_entity.type
_entity.pdbx_description
1 polymer ?
#
loop_
_entity_poly.entity_id
_entity_poly.type
_entity_poly.pdbx_seq_one_letter_code
_entity_poly.pdbx_strand_id
1 'polypeptide(L)'
;VKAANAVDGNTSSRSSRWGSDIGNGPDWIYVDLGERMNVNTVKVFWETRKATAYKIQIADTESTPQESDWQTVKEFKDRPKSLTEKIVLDQIYKARYVRLYVDSHTSKDPDGGIAWNTISIYELEVYGGNPDEKMSMSDVLNEIQVETPKTGDKKLKVTLPEVEGYTVEYNGTDFEQVIDENLTIYQPISDKDVKVSFKITDNDTNDYKFKEIAVTVPGSQKNDETANKAPNVLPELAEWNGGHGNYTVSKGARIVYKDSSLQKTAEALANDYEDITGKSIAVVKGESKTGDITLALTKDKSLGLQDEGYLMDIDDSINIKAETTTGAYWATRTILQSIKQSGNVPCGTTRDYPLYKVRSFILDVGRKTFTMDYLKQIVKQMSWYKMNDFQVHLNDNLISIESLADPMTGYSAFRLESDF
;
A
#
# COMPACT_ATOMS: atom_id res chain seq x y z
N VAL A 1 -34.41 30.55 18.34
CA VAL A 1 -33.25 31.01 17.54
C VAL A 1 -33.58 30.75 16.06
N LYS A 2 -33.13 31.63 15.15
CA LYS A 2 -33.53 31.56 13.72
C LYS A 2 -33.02 30.30 13.07
N ALA A 3 -33.85 29.61 12.28
CA ALA A 3 -33.48 28.41 11.52
C ALA A 3 -32.35 28.71 10.51
N ALA A 4 -32.34 29.89 9.90
CA ALA A 4 -31.29 30.31 8.96
C ALA A 4 -29.86 30.32 9.55
N ASN A 5 -29.72 30.31 10.86
CA ASN A 5 -28.42 30.22 11.52
C ASN A 5 -27.78 28.79 11.39
N ALA A 6 -28.56 27.80 11.03
CA ALA A 6 -28.05 26.45 10.84
C ALA A 6 -27.51 26.18 9.40
N VAL A 7 -27.52 27.21 8.55
CA VAL A 7 -27.07 27.13 7.14
C VAL A 7 -26.39 28.45 6.72
N ASP A 8 -25.71 29.13 7.65
CA ASP A 8 -25.04 30.42 7.40
C ASP A 8 -23.51 30.30 7.23
N GLY A 9 -22.99 29.08 7.25
CA GLY A 9 -21.54 28.76 7.10
C GLY A 9 -20.74 28.93 8.40
N ASN A 10 -21.39 29.21 9.54
CA ASN A 10 -20.69 29.41 10.79
C ASN A 10 -20.77 28.19 11.71
N THR A 11 -19.67 27.47 11.82
CA THR A 11 -19.60 26.18 12.51
C THR A 11 -19.24 26.25 14.00
N SER A 12 -19.09 27.46 14.60
CA SER A 12 -18.55 27.59 15.96
C SER A 12 -19.09 28.73 16.82
N SER A 13 -19.76 29.74 16.25
CA SER A 13 -20.20 30.90 17.01
C SER A 13 -21.54 30.68 17.70
N ARG A 14 -21.59 30.89 19.01
CA ARG A 14 -22.86 30.84 19.78
C ARG A 14 -23.91 31.85 19.34
N SER A 15 -23.53 32.97 18.72
CA SER A 15 -24.46 33.95 18.17
C SER A 15 -25.10 33.48 16.86
N SER A 16 -24.45 32.55 16.17
CA SER A 16 -24.89 31.92 14.93
C SER A 16 -25.17 30.44 15.18
N ARG A 17 -26.23 30.15 15.91
CA ARG A 17 -26.69 28.78 16.14
C ARG A 17 -28.18 28.69 15.96
N TRP A 18 -28.65 27.53 15.58
CA TRP A 18 -30.04 27.16 15.76
C TRP A 18 -30.21 26.39 17.07
N GLY A 19 -31.31 26.60 17.75
CA GLY A 19 -31.70 25.82 18.91
C GLY A 19 -33.20 25.55 18.86
N SER A 20 -33.60 24.34 19.22
CA SER A 20 -34.98 23.93 19.29
C SER A 20 -35.73 24.70 20.41
N ASP A 21 -37.03 24.63 20.41
CA ASP A 21 -37.85 25.11 21.51
C ASP A 21 -37.60 24.28 22.78
N ILE A 22 -37.91 24.86 23.94
CA ILE A 22 -37.82 24.14 25.22
C ILE A 22 -39.01 23.19 25.31
N GLY A 23 -38.76 21.91 25.37
CA GLY A 23 -39.80 20.87 25.45
C GLY A 23 -39.25 19.48 25.54
N ASN A 24 -40.13 18.48 25.45
CA ASN A 24 -39.77 17.07 25.51
C ASN A 24 -39.64 16.40 24.10
N GLY A 25 -39.66 17.25 23.04
CA GLY A 25 -39.62 16.77 21.64
C GLY A 25 -41.01 16.42 21.07
N PRO A 26 -41.14 15.97 19.81
CA PRO A 26 -40.00 15.84 18.88
C PRO A 26 -39.48 17.21 18.40
N ASP A 27 -38.18 17.29 18.11
CA ASP A 27 -37.57 18.46 17.50
C ASP A 27 -36.95 18.12 16.17
N TRP A 28 -37.01 19.07 15.27
CA TRP A 28 -36.42 18.89 13.96
C TRP A 28 -36.06 20.23 13.31
N ILE A 29 -35.12 20.14 12.38
CA ILE A 29 -34.80 21.21 11.43
C ILE A 29 -34.59 20.57 10.07
N TYR A 30 -35.05 21.20 8.99
CA TYR A 30 -34.80 20.77 7.64
C TYR A 30 -34.21 21.88 6.79
N VAL A 31 -33.48 21.46 5.76
CA VAL A 31 -32.96 22.30 4.68
C VAL A 31 -33.79 22.04 3.44
N ASP A 32 -34.30 23.10 2.78
CA ASP A 32 -34.81 23.07 1.41
C ASP A 32 -33.62 23.34 0.47
N LEU A 33 -33.27 22.40 -0.37
CA LEU A 33 -32.17 22.51 -1.32
C LEU A 33 -32.55 23.35 -2.55
N GLY A 34 -33.81 23.83 -2.59
CA GLY A 34 -34.35 24.66 -3.68
C GLY A 34 -34.91 23.84 -4.86
N GLU A 35 -34.25 22.78 -5.19
CA GLU A 35 -34.65 21.81 -6.22
C GLU A 35 -34.29 20.38 -5.80
N ARG A 36 -34.66 19.41 -6.62
CA ARG A 36 -34.31 18.01 -6.37
C ARG A 36 -32.83 17.77 -6.62
N MET A 37 -32.11 17.33 -5.59
CA MET A 37 -30.65 17.15 -5.60
C MET A 37 -30.29 15.71 -5.22
N ASN A 38 -29.10 15.26 -5.61
CA ASN A 38 -28.48 14.07 -5.02
C ASN A 38 -28.05 14.41 -3.59
N VAL A 39 -28.27 13.49 -2.65
CA VAL A 39 -27.85 13.59 -1.27
C VAL A 39 -27.11 12.30 -0.90
N ASN A 40 -25.84 12.41 -0.57
CA ASN A 40 -25.03 11.27 -0.16
C ASN A 40 -24.35 11.49 1.21
N THR A 41 -24.21 12.73 1.64
CA THR A 41 -23.52 13.06 2.89
C THR A 41 -24.22 14.22 3.59
N VAL A 42 -24.35 14.08 4.91
CA VAL A 42 -24.83 15.15 5.80
C VAL A 42 -23.80 15.40 6.87
N LYS A 43 -23.45 16.68 7.13
CA LYS A 43 -22.64 17.05 8.28
C LYS A 43 -23.44 17.84 9.26
N VAL A 44 -23.29 17.49 10.54
CA VAL A 44 -23.92 18.19 11.67
C VAL A 44 -22.82 18.75 12.55
N PHE A 45 -22.83 20.05 12.76
CA PHE A 45 -21.97 20.74 13.71
C PHE A 45 -22.77 21.07 14.96
N TRP A 46 -22.64 20.22 15.98
CA TRP A 46 -23.36 20.36 17.24
C TRP A 46 -22.76 21.47 18.07
N GLU A 47 -23.65 22.17 18.77
CA GLU A 47 -23.28 22.91 19.97
C GLU A 47 -23.25 21.94 21.16
N THR A 48 -22.94 22.39 22.39
CA THR A 48 -22.84 21.51 23.55
C THR A 48 -24.12 20.75 23.89
N ARG A 49 -25.29 21.20 23.42
CA ARG A 49 -26.61 20.54 23.58
C ARG A 49 -26.88 19.58 22.43
N LYS A 50 -26.13 18.53 22.41
CA LYS A 50 -26.11 17.52 21.36
C LYS A 50 -27.17 16.44 21.58
N ALA A 51 -27.87 16.05 20.50
CA ALA A 51 -28.66 14.83 20.51
C ALA A 51 -27.75 13.58 20.34
N THR A 52 -27.99 12.56 21.16
CA THR A 52 -27.27 11.28 21.06
C THR A 52 -28.05 10.26 20.22
N ALA A 53 -29.38 10.42 20.14
CA ALA A 53 -30.26 9.60 19.29
C ALA A 53 -31.07 10.51 18.36
N TYR A 54 -30.90 10.31 17.07
CA TYR A 54 -31.54 11.12 16.03
C TYR A 54 -31.59 10.39 14.68
N LYS A 55 -32.37 10.96 13.76
CA LYS A 55 -32.55 10.45 12.41
C LYS A 55 -32.16 11.49 11.38
N ILE A 56 -31.62 11.05 10.27
CA ILE A 56 -31.56 11.81 9.03
C ILE A 56 -32.70 11.32 8.16
N GLN A 57 -33.52 12.26 7.71
CA GLN A 57 -34.68 12.00 6.87
C GLN A 57 -34.64 12.88 5.64
N ILE A 58 -35.21 12.38 4.57
CA ILE A 58 -35.31 13.07 3.28
C ILE A 58 -36.77 13.13 2.83
N ALA A 59 -37.08 14.13 2.03
CA ALA A 59 -38.35 14.18 1.30
C ALA A 59 -38.11 14.71 -0.12
N ASP A 60 -38.83 14.12 -1.08
CA ASP A 60 -38.72 14.47 -2.48
C ASP A 60 -40.08 14.94 -2.97
N THR A 61 -40.46 16.16 -2.59
CA THR A 61 -41.72 16.81 -2.96
C THR A 61 -41.45 18.20 -3.50
N GLU A 62 -42.37 18.69 -4.36
CA GLU A 62 -42.27 20.07 -4.89
C GLU A 62 -42.75 21.12 -3.90
N SER A 63 -43.58 20.74 -2.94
CA SER A 63 -44.13 21.62 -1.89
C SER A 63 -43.54 21.30 -0.53
N THR A 64 -43.78 22.14 0.48
CA THR A 64 -43.35 21.86 1.86
C THR A 64 -43.79 20.48 2.32
N PRO A 65 -42.86 19.62 2.76
CA PRO A 65 -43.15 18.23 3.13
C PRO A 65 -44.16 18.10 4.24
N GLN A 66 -45.10 17.17 4.10
CA GLN A 66 -45.94 16.71 5.19
C GLN A 66 -45.25 15.59 5.97
N GLU A 67 -45.76 15.20 7.13
CA GLU A 67 -45.09 14.18 7.96
C GLU A 67 -45.01 12.82 7.25
N SER A 68 -45.94 12.50 6.38
CA SER A 68 -45.97 11.28 5.55
C SER A 68 -44.90 11.22 4.45
N ASP A 69 -44.34 12.38 4.06
CA ASP A 69 -43.38 12.47 2.96
C ASP A 69 -41.95 12.19 3.37
N TRP A 70 -41.70 12.15 4.69
CA TRP A 70 -40.35 11.93 5.23
C TRP A 70 -39.95 10.48 5.26
N GLN A 71 -38.88 10.16 4.57
CA GLN A 71 -38.20 8.84 4.61
C GLN A 71 -36.98 8.90 5.54
N THR A 72 -36.90 8.01 6.51
CA THR A 72 -35.68 7.85 7.32
C THR A 72 -34.63 7.11 6.50
N VAL A 73 -33.48 7.76 6.27
CA VAL A 73 -32.34 7.20 5.52
C VAL A 73 -31.18 6.82 6.42
N LYS A 74 -31.14 7.37 7.64
CA LYS A 74 -30.18 6.98 8.68
C LYS A 74 -30.77 7.20 10.05
N GLU A 75 -30.54 6.25 10.98
CA GLU A 75 -30.95 6.36 12.37
C GLU A 75 -29.77 6.08 13.29
N PHE A 76 -29.65 6.85 14.34
CA PHE A 76 -28.61 6.72 15.37
C PHE A 76 -29.22 6.59 16.74
N LYS A 77 -28.68 5.59 17.49
CA LYS A 77 -28.90 5.39 18.91
C LYS A 77 -27.53 5.38 19.58
N ASP A 78 -27.33 6.13 20.61
CA ASP A 78 -26.07 6.17 21.38
C ASP A 78 -24.83 6.61 20.57
N ARG A 79 -24.94 7.72 19.85
CA ARG A 79 -23.81 8.28 19.09
C ARG A 79 -22.65 8.73 19.98
N PRO A 80 -21.38 8.60 19.53
CA PRO A 80 -20.19 9.13 20.22
C PRO A 80 -20.27 10.64 20.46
N LYS A 81 -19.50 11.12 21.45
CA LYS A 81 -19.47 12.53 21.92
C LYS A 81 -18.79 13.53 20.95
N SER A 82 -18.74 13.30 19.65
CA SER A 82 -18.17 14.26 18.70
C SER A 82 -19.12 15.46 18.51
N LEU A 83 -18.57 16.68 18.50
CA LEU A 83 -19.33 17.90 18.17
C LEU A 83 -19.44 18.09 16.64
N THR A 84 -18.65 17.42 15.84
CA THR A 84 -18.78 17.44 14.39
C THR A 84 -18.98 16.02 13.89
N GLU A 85 -20.08 15.77 13.22
CA GLU A 85 -20.42 14.47 12.68
C GLU A 85 -20.56 14.51 11.17
N LYS A 86 -19.76 13.75 10.46
CA LYS A 86 -19.92 13.47 9.02
C LYS A 86 -20.69 12.17 8.89
N ILE A 87 -21.86 12.23 8.28
CA ILE A 87 -22.78 11.11 8.10
C ILE A 87 -22.81 10.79 6.61
N VAL A 88 -22.16 9.70 6.22
CA VAL A 88 -22.24 9.17 4.87
C VAL A 88 -23.46 8.25 4.82
N LEU A 89 -24.34 8.48 3.86
CA LEU A 89 -25.50 7.64 3.62
C LEU A 89 -25.07 6.35 2.90
N ASP A 90 -25.90 5.34 2.97
CA ASP A 90 -25.64 4.02 2.39
C ASP A 90 -25.79 3.96 0.85
N GLN A 91 -26.44 4.95 0.28
CA GLN A 91 -26.56 5.17 -1.15
C GLN A 91 -26.80 6.66 -1.44
N ILE A 92 -26.81 7.03 -2.73
CA ILE A 92 -27.21 8.36 -3.17
C ILE A 92 -28.74 8.43 -3.18
N TYR A 93 -29.29 9.37 -2.46
CA TYR A 93 -30.72 9.63 -2.46
C TYR A 93 -31.04 10.87 -3.29
N LYS A 94 -32.16 10.84 -4.01
CA LYS A 94 -32.70 12.02 -4.70
C LYS A 94 -33.72 12.67 -3.76
N ALA A 95 -33.49 13.92 -3.38
CA ALA A 95 -34.35 14.65 -2.44
C ALA A 95 -34.26 16.16 -2.66
N ARG A 96 -35.34 16.87 -2.37
CA ARG A 96 -35.33 18.32 -2.25
C ARG A 96 -35.14 18.78 -0.80
N TYR A 97 -35.59 17.97 0.16
CA TYR A 97 -35.53 18.34 1.59
C TYR A 97 -34.73 17.31 2.38
N VAL A 98 -33.90 17.79 3.30
CA VAL A 98 -33.14 16.98 4.25
C VAL A 98 -33.40 17.43 5.66
N ARG A 99 -33.86 16.53 6.54
CA ARG A 99 -34.24 16.80 7.92
C ARG A 99 -33.35 16.09 8.93
N LEU A 100 -32.86 16.83 9.92
CA LEU A 100 -32.37 16.28 11.17
C LEU A 100 -33.56 16.20 12.13
N TYR A 101 -33.91 15.00 12.60
CA TYR A 101 -35.07 14.72 13.42
C TYR A 101 -34.68 14.02 14.71
N VAL A 102 -35.15 14.52 15.84
CA VAL A 102 -34.90 13.97 17.17
C VAL A 102 -36.25 13.65 17.81
N ASP A 103 -36.55 12.39 18.09
CA ASP A 103 -37.83 11.94 18.66
C ASP A 103 -38.06 12.47 20.07
N SER A 104 -37.00 12.54 20.88
CA SER A 104 -37.04 13.07 22.23
C SER A 104 -35.66 13.59 22.63
N HIS A 105 -35.63 14.59 23.48
CA HIS A 105 -34.39 15.10 24.05
C HIS A 105 -33.81 14.09 25.03
N THR A 106 -32.56 13.69 24.82
CA THR A 106 -31.81 12.97 25.84
C THR A 106 -31.43 13.99 26.92
N SER A 107 -32.05 13.88 28.04
CA SER A 107 -32.03 14.87 29.13
C SER A 107 -30.72 14.94 29.93
N LYS A 108 -29.59 14.45 29.38
CA LYS A 108 -28.30 14.54 30.09
C LYS A 108 -27.25 15.08 29.17
N ASP A 109 -26.64 16.19 29.59
CA ASP A 109 -25.35 16.61 29.10
C ASP A 109 -24.37 15.43 29.23
N PRO A 110 -23.70 15.01 28.16
CA PRO A 110 -22.73 13.92 28.23
C PRO A 110 -21.64 14.11 29.27
N ASP A 111 -21.37 15.34 29.69
CA ASP A 111 -20.33 15.69 30.65
C ASP A 111 -20.85 15.88 32.08
N GLY A 112 -22.11 15.49 32.37
CA GLY A 112 -22.69 15.51 33.70
C GLY A 112 -23.22 16.88 34.14
N GLY A 113 -23.38 17.83 33.21
CA GLY A 113 -23.95 19.14 33.45
C GLY A 113 -25.47 19.17 33.52
N ILE A 114 -26.04 20.36 33.54
CA ILE A 114 -27.49 20.61 33.62
C ILE A 114 -28.19 20.04 32.37
N ALA A 115 -29.22 19.23 32.59
CA ALA A 115 -30.08 18.75 31.53
C ALA A 115 -30.85 19.92 30.89
N TRP A 116 -30.63 20.15 29.61
CA TRP A 116 -31.38 21.14 28.84
C TRP A 116 -32.39 20.39 27.97
N ASN A 117 -33.65 20.74 28.08
CA ASN A 117 -34.70 20.19 27.20
C ASN A 117 -34.71 20.89 25.84
N THR A 118 -33.53 21.03 25.22
CA THR A 118 -33.33 21.64 23.90
C THR A 118 -32.13 21.01 23.24
N ILE A 119 -32.12 20.96 21.91
CA ILE A 119 -30.90 20.65 21.11
C ILE A 119 -30.44 21.92 20.39
N SER A 120 -29.16 22.00 20.07
CA SER A 120 -28.64 23.10 19.28
C SER A 120 -27.51 22.66 18.36
N ILE A 121 -27.51 23.24 17.17
CA ILE A 121 -26.46 23.03 16.15
C ILE A 121 -25.94 24.39 15.69
N TYR A 122 -24.67 24.40 15.30
CA TYR A 122 -24.08 25.53 14.61
C TYR A 122 -24.44 25.51 13.14
N GLU A 123 -24.30 24.30 12.50
CA GLU A 123 -24.46 24.18 11.05
C GLU A 123 -24.97 22.80 10.68
N LEU A 124 -25.77 22.73 9.61
CA LEU A 124 -26.24 21.52 8.94
C LEU A 124 -25.89 21.64 7.47
N GLU A 125 -24.87 20.90 7.04
CA GLU A 125 -24.42 20.88 5.65
C GLU A 125 -24.93 19.62 4.96
N VAL A 126 -25.40 19.78 3.71
CA VAL A 126 -25.88 18.70 2.85
C VAL A 126 -25.04 18.66 1.58
N TYR A 127 -24.57 17.47 1.20
CA TYR A 127 -23.72 17.28 0.04
C TYR A 127 -24.31 16.22 -0.90
N GLY A 128 -24.07 16.38 -2.21
CA GLY A 128 -24.48 15.40 -3.20
C GLY A 128 -24.59 15.96 -4.63
N GLY A 129 -25.08 17.16 -4.83
CA GLY A 129 -25.17 17.83 -6.14
C GLY A 129 -26.45 17.57 -6.94
N ASN A 130 -26.53 18.08 -8.17
CA ASN A 130 -27.68 17.96 -9.07
C ASN A 130 -27.86 16.50 -9.51
N PRO A 131 -29.04 15.89 -9.40
CA PRO A 131 -29.29 14.51 -9.83
C PRO A 131 -29.18 14.28 -11.35
N ASP A 132 -29.30 15.34 -12.14
CA ASP A 132 -29.17 15.29 -13.58
C ASP A 132 -27.74 15.60 -14.06
N GLU A 133 -26.85 15.98 -13.13
CA GLU A 133 -25.44 16.20 -13.38
C GLU A 133 -24.64 14.91 -13.13
N LYS A 134 -23.83 14.53 -14.11
CA LYS A 134 -22.91 13.39 -13.98
C LYS A 134 -22.00 13.61 -12.76
N MET A 135 -21.95 12.67 -11.83
CA MET A 135 -21.04 12.74 -10.68
C MET A 135 -19.62 13.00 -11.14
N SER A 136 -18.87 13.80 -10.39
CA SER A 136 -17.45 13.94 -10.72
C SER A 136 -16.69 12.64 -10.47
N MET A 137 -15.64 12.36 -11.25
CA MET A 137 -14.75 11.21 -11.01
C MET A 137 -14.21 11.17 -9.58
N SER A 138 -13.99 12.34 -8.97
CA SER A 138 -13.48 12.43 -7.59
C SER A 138 -14.51 11.98 -6.57
N ASP A 139 -15.78 12.28 -6.79
CA ASP A 139 -16.88 11.85 -5.91
C ASP A 139 -17.10 10.35 -6.01
N VAL A 140 -17.10 9.80 -7.23
CA VAL A 140 -17.19 8.34 -7.45
C VAL A 140 -16.02 7.61 -6.77
N LEU A 141 -14.79 8.11 -6.91
CA LEU A 141 -13.63 7.54 -6.24
C LEU A 141 -13.75 7.57 -4.71
N ASN A 142 -14.47 8.56 -4.15
CA ASN A 142 -14.66 8.65 -2.69
C ASN A 142 -15.61 7.58 -2.14
N GLU A 143 -16.38 6.93 -2.99
CA GLU A 143 -17.27 5.83 -2.59
C GLU A 143 -16.57 4.47 -2.51
N ILE A 144 -15.33 4.36 -3.01
CA ILE A 144 -14.54 3.14 -2.89
C ILE A 144 -14.31 2.81 -1.42
N GLN A 145 -14.68 1.59 -1.02
CA GLN A 145 -14.48 1.07 0.32
C GLN A 145 -13.43 -0.04 0.30
N VAL A 146 -12.45 0.06 1.18
CA VAL A 146 -11.43 -0.97 1.40
C VAL A 146 -11.45 -1.33 2.88
N GLU A 147 -11.72 -2.60 3.20
CA GLU A 147 -11.66 -3.08 4.57
C GLU A 147 -10.19 -3.25 4.99
N THR A 148 -9.84 -2.77 6.17
CA THR A 148 -8.51 -3.02 6.74
C THR A 148 -8.30 -4.52 6.96
N PRO A 149 -7.25 -5.12 6.40
CA PRO A 149 -6.97 -6.55 6.56
C PRO A 149 -6.74 -6.93 8.02
N LYS A 150 -7.13 -8.15 8.37
CA LYS A 150 -6.87 -8.76 9.68
C LYS A 150 -5.88 -9.91 9.53
N THR A 151 -5.22 -10.26 10.64
CA THR A 151 -4.32 -11.42 10.66
C THR A 151 -5.03 -12.68 10.16
N GLY A 152 -4.45 -13.32 9.15
CA GLY A 152 -4.99 -14.54 8.53
C GLY A 152 -5.92 -14.32 7.34
N ASP A 153 -6.28 -13.07 7.03
CA ASP A 153 -7.03 -12.79 5.81
C ASP A 153 -6.19 -13.17 4.58
N LYS A 154 -6.82 -13.82 3.61
CA LYS A 154 -6.18 -14.28 2.38
C LYS A 154 -6.49 -13.40 1.17
N LYS A 155 -7.42 -12.47 1.34
CA LYS A 155 -7.87 -11.58 0.27
C LYS A 155 -8.28 -10.24 0.83
N LEU A 156 -7.84 -9.16 0.17
CA LEU A 156 -8.30 -7.81 0.48
C LEU A 156 -9.75 -7.67 0.01
N LYS A 157 -10.59 -7.16 0.90
CA LYS A 157 -11.98 -6.89 0.58
C LYS A 157 -12.13 -5.47 0.11
N VAL A 158 -12.60 -5.32 -1.12
CA VAL A 158 -12.83 -4.05 -1.80
C VAL A 158 -14.25 -4.02 -2.32
N THR A 159 -14.93 -2.90 -2.12
CA THR A 159 -16.20 -2.60 -2.76
C THR A 159 -16.00 -1.41 -3.69
N LEU A 160 -16.21 -1.65 -4.97
CA LEU A 160 -16.13 -0.62 -6.00
C LEU A 160 -17.54 -0.06 -6.27
N PRO A 161 -17.69 1.27 -6.43
CA PRO A 161 -18.97 1.86 -6.80
C PRO A 161 -19.33 1.51 -8.26
N GLU A 162 -20.61 1.24 -8.49
CA GLU A 162 -21.18 1.09 -9.84
C GLU A 162 -21.95 2.37 -10.18
N VAL A 163 -21.36 3.23 -11.00
CA VAL A 163 -21.93 4.53 -11.40
C VAL A 163 -21.99 4.59 -12.91
N GLU A 164 -23.18 4.87 -13.46
CA GLU A 164 -23.39 4.98 -14.91
C GLU A 164 -22.43 6.03 -15.52
N GLY A 165 -21.83 5.68 -16.65
CA GLY A 165 -20.88 6.53 -17.36
C GLY A 165 -19.45 6.44 -16.84
N TYR A 166 -19.16 5.60 -15.84
CA TYR A 166 -17.82 5.39 -15.31
C TYR A 166 -17.44 3.91 -15.21
N THR A 167 -16.16 3.64 -15.42
CA THR A 167 -15.54 2.34 -15.09
C THR A 167 -14.57 2.55 -13.95
N VAL A 168 -14.77 1.83 -12.84
CA VAL A 168 -13.87 1.85 -11.69
C VAL A 168 -13.20 0.49 -11.56
N GLU A 169 -11.88 0.47 -11.51
CA GLU A 169 -11.12 -0.77 -11.49
C GLU A 169 -9.97 -0.70 -10.46
N TYR A 170 -9.60 -1.84 -9.93
CA TYR A 170 -8.37 -2.00 -9.17
C TYR A 170 -7.17 -1.86 -10.13
N ASN A 171 -6.15 -1.09 -9.72
CA ASN A 171 -4.99 -0.75 -10.55
C ASN A 171 -3.65 -1.19 -9.94
N GLY A 172 -3.67 -2.10 -8.96
CA GLY A 172 -2.47 -2.64 -8.33
C GLY A 172 -2.12 -2.00 -7.00
N THR A 173 -0.93 -2.34 -6.50
CA THR A 173 -0.37 -1.83 -5.24
C THR A 173 1.10 -1.48 -5.42
N ASP A 174 1.66 -0.76 -4.45
CA ASP A 174 3.11 -0.51 -4.36
C ASP A 174 3.91 -1.74 -3.88
N PHE A 175 3.23 -2.77 -3.35
CA PHE A 175 3.82 -4.03 -2.89
C PHE A 175 3.03 -5.24 -3.39
N GLU A 176 3.20 -5.62 -4.67
CA GLU A 176 2.54 -6.80 -5.27
C GLU A 176 2.84 -8.10 -4.53
N GLN A 177 3.94 -8.17 -3.79
CA GLN A 177 4.34 -9.33 -2.99
C GLN A 177 3.59 -9.40 -1.64
N VAL A 178 2.84 -8.35 -1.29
CA VAL A 178 1.98 -8.30 -0.10
C VAL A 178 0.52 -8.36 -0.49
N ILE A 179 0.11 -7.62 -1.53
CA ILE A 179 -1.23 -7.71 -2.12
C ILE A 179 -1.06 -7.72 -3.64
N ASP A 180 -1.39 -8.84 -4.28
CA ASP A 180 -1.19 -9.03 -5.71
C ASP A 180 -2.32 -8.43 -6.57
N GLU A 181 -2.20 -8.58 -7.90
CA GLU A 181 -3.17 -8.12 -8.89
C GLU A 181 -4.59 -8.73 -8.71
N ASN A 182 -4.70 -9.85 -7.99
CA ASN A 182 -5.94 -10.52 -7.68
C ASN A 182 -6.46 -10.20 -6.28
N LEU A 183 -5.89 -9.19 -5.61
CA LEU A 183 -6.16 -8.83 -4.21
C LEU A 183 -5.81 -9.94 -3.20
N THR A 184 -4.99 -10.92 -3.59
CA THR A 184 -4.51 -11.96 -2.69
C THR A 184 -3.53 -11.37 -1.69
N ILE A 185 -3.71 -11.66 -0.40
CA ILE A 185 -2.84 -11.21 0.67
C ILE A 185 -1.79 -12.29 0.95
N TYR A 186 -0.54 -11.94 0.81
CA TYR A 186 0.63 -12.68 1.28
C TYR A 186 1.12 -12.03 2.56
N GLN A 187 0.95 -12.74 3.67
CA GLN A 187 1.20 -12.18 4.99
C GLN A 187 2.65 -11.75 5.18
N PRO A 188 2.95 -10.45 5.44
CA PRO A 188 4.29 -9.99 5.69
C PRO A 188 4.84 -10.50 7.02
N ILE A 189 6.14 -10.40 7.24
CA ILE A 189 6.79 -10.78 8.50
C ILE A 189 6.38 -9.82 9.62
N SER A 190 6.45 -8.52 9.37
CA SER A 190 6.00 -7.45 10.25
C SER A 190 4.88 -6.66 9.59
N ASP A 191 4.14 -5.86 10.36
CA ASP A 191 3.09 -5.00 9.84
C ASP A 191 3.62 -4.17 8.66
N LYS A 192 2.88 -4.19 7.55
CA LYS A 192 3.27 -3.51 6.32
C LYS A 192 2.17 -2.59 5.82
N ASP A 193 2.50 -1.32 5.69
CA ASP A 193 1.63 -0.36 5.02
C ASP A 193 1.75 -0.56 3.50
N VAL A 194 0.60 -0.69 2.85
CA VAL A 194 0.46 -0.91 1.41
C VAL A 194 -0.50 0.13 0.85
N LYS A 195 -0.13 0.75 -0.26
CA LYS A 195 -0.99 1.64 -1.01
C LYS A 195 -1.70 0.86 -2.11
N VAL A 196 -3.01 0.83 -2.01
CA VAL A 196 -3.89 0.19 -2.99
C VAL A 196 -4.37 1.25 -3.96
N SER A 197 -4.08 1.07 -5.25
CA SER A 197 -4.42 2.01 -6.31
C SER A 197 -5.70 1.59 -7.03
N PHE A 198 -6.53 2.57 -7.32
CA PHE A 198 -7.75 2.43 -8.11
C PHE A 198 -7.73 3.43 -9.25
N LYS A 199 -8.26 3.02 -10.40
CA LYS A 199 -8.44 3.87 -11.57
C LYS A 199 -9.92 4.03 -11.85
N ILE A 200 -10.34 5.26 -12.10
CA ILE A 200 -11.64 5.56 -12.69
C ILE A 200 -11.43 6.10 -14.10
N THR A 201 -12.25 5.63 -15.03
CA THR A 201 -12.29 6.12 -16.41
C THR A 201 -13.69 6.62 -16.71
N ASP A 202 -13.78 7.81 -17.24
CA ASP A 202 -15.01 8.36 -17.84
C ASP A 202 -15.22 7.69 -19.19
N ASN A 203 -16.36 6.98 -19.36
CA ASN A 203 -16.61 6.17 -20.54
C ASN A 203 -16.96 7.00 -21.80
N ASP A 204 -17.31 8.29 -21.61
CA ASP A 204 -17.66 9.19 -22.73
C ASP A 204 -16.41 9.91 -23.26
N THR A 205 -15.52 10.35 -22.36
CA THR A 205 -14.35 11.15 -22.73
C THR A 205 -13.04 10.35 -22.76
N ASN A 206 -13.01 9.17 -22.14
CA ASN A 206 -11.80 8.37 -21.83
C ASN A 206 -10.81 9.08 -20.91
N ASP A 207 -11.20 10.18 -20.26
CA ASP A 207 -10.42 10.77 -19.18
C ASP A 207 -10.35 9.82 -17.99
N TYR A 208 -9.25 9.85 -17.25
CA TYR A 208 -9.10 8.99 -16.09
C TYR A 208 -8.42 9.70 -14.91
N LYS A 209 -8.68 9.18 -13.72
CA LYS A 209 -8.01 9.58 -12.47
C LYS A 209 -7.64 8.35 -11.65
N PHE A 210 -6.67 8.54 -10.78
CA PHE A 210 -6.27 7.52 -9.81
C PHE A 210 -6.59 7.96 -8.38
N LYS A 211 -6.81 6.96 -7.52
CA LYS A 211 -6.90 7.12 -6.07
C LYS A 211 -6.09 6.04 -5.39
N GLU A 212 -5.25 6.43 -4.45
CA GLU A 212 -4.54 5.52 -3.56
C GLU A 212 -5.23 5.48 -2.19
N ILE A 213 -5.39 4.29 -1.65
CA ILE A 213 -5.90 4.06 -0.29
C ILE A 213 -4.84 3.24 0.46
N ALA A 214 -4.34 3.79 1.56
CA ALA A 214 -3.38 3.08 2.40
C ALA A 214 -4.11 2.08 3.30
N VAL A 215 -3.59 0.85 3.36
CA VAL A 215 -4.03 -0.19 4.29
C VAL A 215 -2.82 -0.79 4.98
N THR A 216 -2.95 -1.12 6.27
CA THR A 216 -1.90 -1.86 6.99
C THR A 216 -2.24 -3.34 6.94
N VAL A 217 -1.36 -4.16 6.37
CA VAL A 217 -1.46 -5.62 6.40
C VAL A 217 -0.71 -6.11 7.65
N PRO A 218 -1.39 -6.79 8.60
CA PRO A 218 -0.75 -7.27 9.81
C PRO A 218 0.34 -8.30 9.53
N GLY A 219 1.45 -8.18 10.22
CA GLY A 219 2.57 -9.11 10.15
C GLY A 219 2.31 -10.45 10.85
N SER A 220 3.10 -11.46 10.49
CA SER A 220 3.10 -12.77 11.14
C SER A 220 3.88 -12.79 12.46
N GLN A 221 4.79 -11.84 12.67
CA GLN A 221 5.67 -11.73 13.82
C GLN A 221 5.51 -10.36 14.49
N LYS A 222 5.71 -10.34 15.79
CA LYS A 222 5.72 -9.08 16.55
C LYS A 222 7.12 -8.47 16.53
N ASN A 223 7.19 -7.16 16.37
CA ASN A 223 8.45 -6.44 16.51
C ASN A 223 8.92 -6.43 17.98
N ASP A 224 10.22 -6.64 18.18
CA ASP A 224 10.91 -6.43 19.43
C ASP A 224 11.88 -5.25 19.24
N GLU A 225 11.66 -4.16 19.97
CA GLU A 225 12.47 -2.95 19.87
C GLU A 225 13.93 -3.15 20.32
N THR A 226 14.21 -4.23 21.09
CA THR A 226 15.53 -4.60 21.57
C THR A 226 16.30 -5.53 20.64
N ALA A 227 15.62 -6.04 19.61
CA ALA A 227 16.17 -6.95 18.63
C ALA A 227 17.11 -6.25 17.62
N ASN A 228 17.83 -7.06 16.87
CA ASN A 228 18.75 -6.57 15.85
C ASN A 228 18.02 -5.72 14.79
N LYS A 229 18.63 -4.61 14.43
CA LYS A 229 18.24 -3.87 13.22
C LYS A 229 18.60 -4.67 11.97
N ALA A 230 17.89 -4.38 10.87
CA ALA A 230 18.22 -4.95 9.58
C ALA A 230 19.69 -4.71 9.22
N PRO A 231 20.38 -5.69 8.61
CA PRO A 231 21.74 -5.48 8.11
C PRO A 231 21.74 -4.36 7.06
N ASN A 232 22.79 -3.56 7.06
CA ASN A 232 22.97 -2.49 6.08
C ASN A 232 23.41 -3.08 4.74
N VAL A 233 22.45 -3.47 3.91
CA VAL A 233 22.65 -4.08 2.58
C VAL A 233 21.99 -3.25 1.48
N LEU A 234 22.44 -3.40 0.24
CA LEU A 234 21.91 -2.71 -0.92
C LEU A 234 21.49 -3.74 -2.00
N PRO A 235 20.24 -3.70 -2.47
CA PRO A 235 19.10 -2.93 -1.94
C PRO A 235 18.79 -3.26 -0.47
N GLU A 236 18.13 -2.33 0.24
CA GLU A 236 17.60 -2.60 1.58
C GLU A 236 16.60 -3.76 1.55
N LEU A 237 16.53 -4.50 2.65
CA LEU A 237 15.58 -5.61 2.76
C LEU A 237 14.15 -5.09 2.77
N ALA A 238 13.28 -5.72 1.99
CA ALA A 238 11.87 -5.35 1.90
C ALA A 238 11.13 -5.53 3.23
N GLU A 239 11.48 -6.60 3.97
CA GLU A 239 10.92 -6.91 5.28
C GLU A 239 12.01 -7.48 6.20
N TRP A 240 11.97 -7.09 7.46
CA TRP A 240 12.87 -7.58 8.49
C TRP A 240 12.18 -7.66 9.85
N ASN A 241 12.38 -8.78 10.54
CA ASN A 241 12.08 -8.92 11.97
C ASN A 241 13.35 -9.38 12.67
N GLY A 242 13.89 -8.54 13.55
CA GLY A 242 15.15 -8.80 14.25
C GLY A 242 15.03 -9.93 15.27
N GLY A 243 16.11 -10.73 15.37
CA GLY A 243 16.39 -11.62 16.48
C GLY A 243 17.48 -11.02 17.37
N HIS A 244 18.12 -11.86 18.18
CA HIS A 244 19.21 -11.45 19.07
C HIS A 244 20.52 -12.16 18.72
N GLY A 245 21.64 -11.44 18.80
CA GLY A 245 22.96 -11.98 18.48
C GLY A 245 23.26 -11.98 16.98
N ASN A 246 24.30 -12.72 16.59
CA ASN A 246 24.80 -12.74 15.22
C ASN A 246 25.19 -14.17 14.82
N TYR A 247 24.86 -14.54 13.60
CA TYR A 247 25.44 -15.72 12.96
C TYR A 247 26.86 -15.41 12.49
N THR A 248 27.81 -16.29 12.84
CA THR A 248 29.19 -16.24 12.35
C THR A 248 29.56 -17.60 11.77
N VAL A 249 30.13 -17.60 10.56
CA VAL A 249 30.58 -18.84 9.93
C VAL A 249 31.62 -19.51 10.79
N SER A 250 31.26 -20.60 11.45
CA SER A 250 32.12 -21.37 12.34
C SER A 250 33.06 -22.34 11.59
N LYS A 251 34.10 -22.82 12.24
CA LYS A 251 34.95 -23.88 11.68
C LYS A 251 34.12 -25.14 11.47
N GLY A 252 34.03 -25.62 10.23
CA GLY A 252 33.25 -26.81 9.85
C GLY A 252 31.79 -26.54 9.49
N ALA A 253 31.36 -25.26 9.42
CA ALA A 253 30.14 -24.85 8.75
C ALA A 253 30.20 -25.23 7.25
N ARG A 254 29.05 -25.52 6.66
CA ARG A 254 28.91 -25.92 5.26
C ARG A 254 27.82 -25.08 4.59
N ILE A 255 27.93 -24.95 3.28
CA ILE A 255 26.82 -24.55 2.44
C ILE A 255 26.12 -25.83 1.98
N VAL A 256 24.86 -25.98 2.41
CA VAL A 256 24.07 -27.18 2.12
C VAL A 256 22.95 -26.83 1.15
N TYR A 257 22.87 -27.53 0.03
CA TYR A 257 21.77 -27.37 -0.91
C TYR A 257 20.88 -28.61 -0.95
N LYS A 258 19.57 -28.41 -0.96
CA LYS A 258 18.58 -29.50 -0.93
C LYS A 258 18.21 -29.98 -2.33
N ASP A 259 18.15 -29.09 -3.30
CA ASP A 259 17.82 -29.39 -4.68
C ASP A 259 19.05 -29.25 -5.59
N SER A 260 19.22 -30.16 -6.56
CA SER A 260 20.37 -30.19 -7.47
C SER A 260 20.50 -28.91 -8.32
N SER A 261 19.38 -28.22 -8.60
CA SER A 261 19.40 -26.97 -9.35
C SER A 261 20.08 -25.83 -8.60
N LEU A 262 20.19 -25.93 -7.26
CA LEU A 262 20.87 -24.96 -6.40
C LEU A 262 22.38 -25.15 -6.29
N GLN A 263 22.95 -26.19 -6.89
CA GLN A 263 24.38 -26.47 -6.80
C GLN A 263 25.22 -25.28 -7.23
N LYS A 264 24.96 -24.70 -8.40
CA LYS A 264 25.71 -23.54 -8.91
C LYS A 264 25.58 -22.30 -8.00
N THR A 265 24.42 -22.11 -7.39
CA THR A 265 24.19 -21.02 -6.41
C THR A 265 25.03 -21.24 -5.14
N ALA A 266 25.09 -22.47 -4.65
CA ALA A 266 25.89 -22.83 -3.49
C ALA A 266 27.40 -22.68 -3.76
N GLU A 267 27.87 -23.14 -4.92
CA GLU A 267 29.27 -22.98 -5.36
C GLU A 267 29.64 -21.50 -5.54
N ALA A 268 28.76 -20.69 -6.13
CA ALA A 268 28.98 -19.25 -6.26
C ALA A 268 29.07 -18.56 -4.89
N LEU A 269 28.23 -18.95 -3.94
CA LEU A 269 28.31 -18.44 -2.56
C LEU A 269 29.66 -18.79 -1.92
N ALA A 270 30.13 -20.04 -2.09
CA ALA A 270 31.41 -20.49 -1.51
C ALA A 270 32.61 -19.73 -2.11
N ASN A 271 32.64 -19.57 -3.43
CA ASN A 271 33.69 -18.84 -4.11
C ASN A 271 33.74 -17.37 -3.72
N ASP A 272 32.58 -16.70 -3.71
CA ASP A 272 32.50 -15.28 -3.31
C ASP A 272 32.81 -15.10 -1.80
N TYR A 273 32.47 -16.07 -0.95
CA TYR A 273 32.84 -16.07 0.47
C TYR A 273 34.36 -16.16 0.63
N GLU A 274 35.02 -17.05 -0.13
CA GLU A 274 36.48 -17.18 -0.12
C GLU A 274 37.16 -15.92 -0.65
N ASP A 275 36.65 -15.33 -1.74
CA ASP A 275 37.14 -14.04 -2.27
C ASP A 275 37.09 -12.91 -1.23
N ILE A 276 36.04 -12.88 -0.39
CA ILE A 276 35.83 -11.82 0.61
C ILE A 276 36.62 -12.06 1.88
N THR A 277 36.70 -13.30 2.35
CA THR A 277 37.22 -13.63 3.70
C THR A 277 38.58 -14.31 3.69
N GLY A 278 39.04 -14.82 2.56
CA GLY A 278 40.24 -15.68 2.45
C GLY A 278 40.04 -17.07 3.08
N LYS A 279 38.80 -17.47 3.38
CA LYS A 279 38.45 -18.76 4.00
C LYS A 279 37.55 -19.57 3.12
N SER A 280 37.87 -20.85 2.92
CA SER A 280 37.00 -21.75 2.18
C SER A 280 35.88 -22.30 3.06
N ILE A 281 34.74 -22.62 2.44
CA ILE A 281 33.58 -23.26 3.06
C ILE A 281 33.12 -24.42 2.17
N ALA A 282 32.88 -25.60 2.77
CA ALA A 282 32.49 -26.80 2.01
C ALA A 282 31.07 -26.68 1.46
N VAL A 283 30.88 -27.11 0.20
CA VAL A 283 29.57 -27.20 -0.44
C VAL A 283 29.14 -28.67 -0.49
N VAL A 284 27.96 -28.97 0.03
CA VAL A 284 27.43 -30.35 0.08
C VAL A 284 25.96 -30.41 -0.26
N LYS A 285 25.56 -31.48 -0.93
CA LYS A 285 24.13 -31.81 -1.09
C LYS A 285 23.68 -32.71 0.04
N GLY A 286 22.56 -32.40 0.71
CA GLY A 286 22.03 -33.31 1.72
C GLY A 286 21.38 -32.60 2.92
N GLU A 287 21.50 -33.22 4.09
CA GLU A 287 20.91 -32.72 5.32
C GLU A 287 21.83 -31.69 6.00
N SER A 288 21.20 -30.61 6.49
CA SER A 288 21.86 -29.55 7.24
C SER A 288 22.01 -29.92 8.71
N LYS A 289 22.98 -29.32 9.36
CA LYS A 289 23.21 -29.35 10.80
C LYS A 289 23.35 -27.92 11.33
N THR A 290 23.29 -27.74 12.61
CA THR A 290 23.55 -26.45 13.27
C THR A 290 24.89 -25.85 12.78
N GLY A 291 24.87 -24.59 12.45
CA GLY A 291 26.00 -23.83 11.93
C GLY A 291 26.07 -23.76 10.40
N ASP A 292 25.29 -24.55 9.68
CA ASP A 292 25.29 -24.55 8.21
C ASP A 292 24.50 -23.37 7.61
N ILE A 293 24.83 -23.04 6.36
CA ILE A 293 24.02 -22.18 5.48
C ILE A 293 23.26 -23.09 4.52
N THR A 294 21.93 -23.12 4.62
CA THR A 294 21.05 -24.03 3.86
C THR A 294 20.32 -23.30 2.77
N LEU A 295 20.36 -23.83 1.55
CA LEU A 295 19.59 -23.39 0.38
C LEU A 295 18.53 -24.44 0.05
N ALA A 296 17.27 -24.05 0.01
CA ALA A 296 16.16 -24.91 -0.35
C ALA A 296 15.16 -24.22 -1.28
N LEU A 297 14.56 -24.97 -2.21
CA LEU A 297 13.41 -24.51 -2.96
C LEU A 297 12.11 -24.85 -2.21
N THR A 298 11.13 -23.99 -2.34
CA THR A 298 9.78 -24.19 -1.83
C THR A 298 8.74 -24.13 -2.94
N LYS A 299 7.64 -24.85 -2.75
CA LYS A 299 6.43 -24.76 -3.59
C LYS A 299 5.31 -24.01 -2.92
N ASP A 300 5.55 -23.50 -1.71
CA ASP A 300 4.55 -22.79 -0.93
C ASP A 300 4.36 -21.37 -1.48
N LYS A 301 3.35 -21.23 -2.33
CA LYS A 301 2.98 -19.94 -2.94
C LYS A 301 2.42 -18.94 -1.94
N SER A 302 2.00 -19.40 -0.75
CA SER A 302 1.46 -18.50 0.29
C SER A 302 2.52 -17.56 0.88
N LEU A 303 3.79 -17.85 0.64
CA LEU A 303 4.91 -16.98 1.04
C LEU A 303 5.06 -15.73 0.16
N GLY A 304 4.45 -15.68 -1.02
CA GLY A 304 4.50 -14.54 -1.94
C GLY A 304 5.91 -14.19 -2.44
N LEU A 305 6.79 -15.20 -2.58
CA LEU A 305 8.19 -14.98 -2.95
C LEU A 305 8.37 -14.71 -4.45
N GLN A 306 7.46 -15.24 -5.27
CA GLN A 306 7.51 -15.12 -6.72
C GLN A 306 8.88 -15.62 -7.27
N ASP A 307 9.32 -15.06 -8.41
CA ASP A 307 10.52 -15.56 -9.11
C ASP A 307 11.84 -15.12 -8.45
N GLU A 308 11.86 -13.98 -7.77
CA GLU A 308 13.10 -13.38 -7.27
C GLU A 308 13.14 -13.18 -5.75
N GLY A 309 12.03 -13.45 -5.06
CA GLY A 309 11.98 -13.32 -3.59
C GLY A 309 12.54 -14.54 -2.87
N TYR A 310 12.85 -14.33 -1.61
CA TYR A 310 13.31 -15.36 -0.68
C TYR A 310 12.85 -15.07 0.75
N LEU A 311 12.72 -16.14 1.52
CA LEU A 311 12.60 -16.11 2.97
C LEU A 311 13.92 -16.62 3.56
N MET A 312 14.49 -15.91 4.51
CA MET A 312 15.73 -16.29 5.17
C MET A 312 15.60 -16.13 6.68
N ASP A 313 15.77 -17.25 7.40
CA ASP A 313 15.82 -17.29 8.85
C ASP A 313 17.28 -17.40 9.30
N ILE A 314 17.70 -16.52 10.19
CA ILE A 314 19.08 -16.41 10.69
C ILE A 314 19.08 -16.52 12.21
N ASP A 315 19.65 -17.61 12.69
CA ASP A 315 19.86 -17.89 14.10
C ASP A 315 21.26 -18.53 14.30
N ASP A 316 21.35 -19.70 14.92
CA ASP A 316 22.57 -20.51 14.95
C ASP A 316 22.97 -21.06 13.59
N SER A 317 22.10 -20.93 12.58
CA SER A 317 22.27 -21.36 11.19
C SER A 317 21.59 -20.34 10.29
N ILE A 318 21.88 -20.39 8.98
CA ILE A 318 21.13 -19.61 7.99
C ILE A 318 20.29 -20.58 7.15
N ASN A 319 18.97 -20.36 7.11
CA ASN A 319 18.04 -21.17 6.35
C ASN A 319 17.35 -20.32 5.28
N ILE A 320 17.63 -20.61 4.01
CA ILE A 320 17.06 -19.90 2.85
C ILE A 320 16.01 -20.77 2.18
N LYS A 321 14.83 -20.18 1.93
CA LYS A 321 13.77 -20.74 1.09
C LYS A 321 13.45 -19.77 -0.03
N ALA A 322 13.39 -20.24 -1.26
CA ALA A 322 13.00 -19.48 -2.44
C ALA A 322 12.15 -20.35 -3.38
N GLU A 323 11.37 -19.73 -4.24
CA GLU A 323 10.61 -20.48 -5.25
C GLU A 323 11.48 -20.86 -6.44
N THR A 324 12.54 -20.10 -6.69
CA THR A 324 13.47 -20.27 -7.80
C THR A 324 14.93 -20.21 -7.36
N THR A 325 15.81 -20.64 -8.24
CA THR A 325 17.26 -20.51 -8.03
C THR A 325 17.72 -19.05 -8.01
N THR A 326 17.01 -18.15 -8.70
CA THR A 326 17.29 -16.71 -8.73
C THR A 326 17.03 -16.08 -7.36
N GLY A 327 15.86 -16.35 -6.75
CA GLY A 327 15.57 -15.88 -5.40
C GLY A 327 16.59 -16.39 -4.38
N ALA A 328 16.94 -17.68 -4.44
CA ALA A 328 17.99 -18.24 -3.59
C ALA A 328 19.36 -17.57 -3.83
N TYR A 329 19.68 -17.20 -5.06
CA TYR A 329 20.91 -16.48 -5.38
C TYR A 329 20.92 -15.07 -4.77
N TRP A 330 19.80 -14.33 -4.81
CA TRP A 330 19.71 -13.01 -4.19
C TRP A 330 19.88 -13.05 -2.67
N ALA A 331 19.40 -14.09 -2.01
CA ALA A 331 19.65 -14.30 -0.59
C ALA A 331 21.16 -14.40 -0.26
N THR A 332 21.94 -15.06 -1.13
CA THR A 332 23.39 -15.17 -0.96
C THR A 332 24.07 -13.79 -1.00
N ARG A 333 23.56 -12.86 -1.82
CA ARG A 333 24.13 -11.50 -1.91
C ARG A 333 23.95 -10.73 -0.60
N THR A 334 22.77 -10.87 0.05
CA THR A 334 22.51 -10.30 1.37
C THR A 334 23.48 -10.82 2.42
N ILE A 335 23.70 -12.13 2.48
CA ILE A 335 24.67 -12.75 3.40
C ILE A 335 26.09 -12.21 3.18
N LEU A 336 26.53 -12.20 1.93
CA LEU A 336 27.89 -11.77 1.58
C LEU A 336 28.14 -10.28 1.85
N GLN A 337 27.13 -9.42 1.60
CA GLN A 337 27.24 -8.00 1.94
C GLN A 337 27.38 -7.80 3.45
N SER A 338 26.62 -8.52 4.27
CA SER A 338 26.71 -8.44 5.72
C SER A 338 28.07 -8.94 6.22
N ILE A 339 28.51 -10.10 5.75
CA ILE A 339 29.83 -10.67 6.11
C ILE A 339 30.96 -9.73 5.70
N LYS A 340 30.91 -9.12 4.53
CA LYS A 340 31.93 -8.19 4.05
C LYS A 340 32.07 -6.96 4.96
N GLN A 341 30.99 -6.51 5.57
CA GLN A 341 30.99 -5.32 6.42
C GLN A 341 31.39 -5.60 7.85
N SER A 342 30.92 -6.70 8.44
CA SER A 342 31.02 -6.96 9.89
C SER A 342 31.63 -8.33 10.24
N GLY A 343 31.85 -9.21 9.27
CA GLY A 343 32.30 -10.58 9.50
C GLY A 343 31.21 -11.54 9.99
N ASN A 344 29.98 -11.04 10.16
CA ASN A 344 28.83 -11.80 10.66
C ASN A 344 27.53 -11.35 10.00
N VAL A 345 26.43 -12.05 10.31
CA VAL A 345 25.08 -11.70 9.85
C VAL A 345 24.18 -11.55 11.09
N PRO A 346 23.49 -10.42 11.31
CA PRO A 346 22.55 -10.26 12.42
C PRO A 346 21.49 -11.35 12.41
N CYS A 347 21.18 -11.95 13.58
CA CYS A 347 20.07 -12.88 13.69
C CYS A 347 18.73 -12.17 13.50
N GLY A 348 17.81 -12.84 12.83
CA GLY A 348 16.47 -12.35 12.49
C GLY A 348 15.89 -13.10 11.30
N THR A 349 14.70 -12.69 10.90
CA THR A 349 14.01 -13.23 9.73
C THR A 349 13.80 -12.13 8.70
N THR A 350 14.04 -12.42 7.44
CA THR A 350 13.71 -11.53 6.32
C THR A 350 12.91 -12.26 5.25
N ARG A 351 11.86 -11.60 4.76
CA ARG A 351 11.22 -11.90 3.48
C ARG A 351 11.56 -10.76 2.55
N ASP A 352 12.42 -11.04 1.58
CA ASP A 352 12.95 -10.03 0.68
C ASP A 352 12.56 -10.32 -0.77
N TYR A 353 12.26 -9.29 -1.51
CA TYR A 353 11.78 -9.32 -2.87
C TYR A 353 12.03 -7.99 -3.59
N PRO A 354 12.18 -8.00 -4.92
CA PRO A 354 12.35 -6.76 -5.67
C PRO A 354 11.04 -5.99 -5.77
N LEU A 355 11.09 -4.66 -5.63
CA LEU A 355 9.95 -3.77 -5.91
C LEU A 355 9.75 -3.54 -7.41
N TYR A 356 10.83 -3.65 -8.20
CA TYR A 356 10.82 -3.45 -9.64
C TYR A 356 11.24 -4.71 -10.37
N LYS A 357 10.47 -5.13 -11.36
CA LYS A 357 10.74 -6.32 -12.18
C LYS A 357 12.00 -6.15 -13.02
N VAL A 358 12.31 -4.94 -13.47
CA VAL A 358 13.51 -4.62 -14.27
C VAL A 358 14.43 -3.72 -13.46
N ARG A 359 15.66 -4.20 -13.23
CA ARG A 359 16.74 -3.49 -12.54
C ARG A 359 17.96 -3.52 -13.43
N SER A 360 17.98 -2.61 -14.37
CA SER A 360 18.84 -2.64 -15.56
C SER A 360 20.05 -1.71 -15.41
N PHE A 361 21.13 -2.10 -16.09
CA PHE A 361 22.26 -1.25 -16.40
C PHE A 361 22.56 -1.32 -17.89
N ILE A 362 22.74 -0.16 -18.52
CA ILE A 362 23.12 -0.08 -19.94
C ILE A 362 24.57 0.36 -20.06
N LEU A 363 25.32 -0.32 -20.92
CA LEU A 363 26.70 0.05 -21.26
C LEU A 363 26.88 0.15 -22.78
N ASP A 364 27.36 1.30 -23.21
CA ASP A 364 27.71 1.54 -24.61
C ASP A 364 29.12 1.04 -24.89
N VAL A 365 29.21 -0.12 -25.53
CA VAL A 365 30.48 -0.70 -26.02
C VAL A 365 30.70 -0.42 -27.51
N GLY A 366 29.70 0.15 -28.20
CA GLY A 366 29.79 0.58 -29.58
C GLY A 366 30.73 1.79 -29.76
N ARG A 367 30.58 2.79 -28.89
CA ARG A 367 31.40 4.01 -28.92
C ARG A 367 32.75 3.87 -28.22
N LYS A 368 32.84 2.99 -27.22
CA LYS A 368 34.07 2.74 -26.48
C LYS A 368 34.30 1.24 -26.26
N THR A 369 35.54 0.78 -26.51
CA THR A 369 35.91 -0.62 -26.32
C THR A 369 36.13 -0.95 -24.86
N PHE A 370 35.61 -2.07 -24.40
CA PHE A 370 35.85 -2.66 -23.10
C PHE A 370 36.36 -4.08 -23.25
N THR A 371 37.20 -4.53 -22.36
CA THR A 371 37.63 -5.91 -22.33
C THR A 371 36.53 -6.84 -21.87
N MET A 372 36.53 -8.09 -22.26
CA MET A 372 35.56 -9.06 -21.79
C MET A 372 35.62 -9.24 -20.27
N ASP A 373 36.81 -9.16 -19.67
CA ASP A 373 36.96 -9.25 -18.22
C ASP A 373 36.32 -8.06 -17.49
N TYR A 374 36.41 -6.87 -18.07
CA TYR A 374 35.68 -5.70 -17.54
C TYR A 374 34.15 -5.91 -17.58
N LEU A 375 33.62 -6.42 -18.70
CA LEU A 375 32.20 -6.72 -18.82
C LEU A 375 31.75 -7.77 -17.79
N LYS A 376 32.55 -8.83 -17.58
CA LYS A 376 32.29 -9.83 -16.53
C LYS A 376 32.30 -9.21 -15.13
N GLN A 377 33.21 -8.26 -14.87
CA GLN A 377 33.23 -7.54 -13.58
C GLN A 377 31.96 -6.68 -13.39
N ILE A 378 31.48 -6.01 -14.44
CA ILE A 378 30.21 -5.29 -14.39
C ILE A 378 29.07 -6.22 -14.02
N VAL A 379 28.94 -7.38 -14.68
CA VAL A 379 27.90 -8.36 -14.35
C VAL A 379 28.05 -8.86 -12.90
N LYS A 380 29.28 -9.10 -12.40
CA LYS A 380 29.52 -9.47 -11.01
C LYS A 380 29.07 -8.36 -10.05
N GLN A 381 29.32 -7.09 -10.37
CA GLN A 381 28.85 -5.95 -9.56
C GLN A 381 27.32 -5.79 -9.62
N MET A 382 26.73 -5.95 -10.81
CA MET A 382 25.27 -5.94 -10.95
C MET A 382 24.63 -7.01 -10.07
N SER A 383 25.17 -8.22 -10.08
CA SER A 383 24.67 -9.29 -9.22
C SER A 383 24.80 -8.97 -7.72
N TRP A 384 25.86 -8.27 -7.33
CA TRP A 384 26.05 -7.82 -5.95
C TRP A 384 24.90 -6.92 -5.45
N TYR A 385 24.38 -6.07 -6.34
CA TYR A 385 23.26 -5.17 -6.08
C TYR A 385 21.91 -5.72 -6.55
N LYS A 386 21.81 -7.04 -6.79
CA LYS A 386 20.60 -7.73 -7.24
C LYS A 386 19.98 -7.13 -8.51
N MET A 387 20.79 -6.57 -9.40
CA MET A 387 20.36 -6.13 -10.73
C MET A 387 20.23 -7.33 -11.65
N ASN A 388 19.21 -7.34 -12.54
CA ASN A 388 18.84 -8.51 -13.31
C ASN A 388 18.85 -8.34 -14.83
N ASP A 389 19.12 -7.12 -15.32
CA ASP A 389 19.13 -6.85 -16.77
C ASP A 389 20.35 -6.02 -17.16
N PHE A 390 21.15 -6.54 -18.09
CA PHE A 390 22.34 -5.89 -18.62
C PHE A 390 22.16 -5.61 -20.11
N GLN A 391 21.86 -4.38 -20.46
CA GLN A 391 21.73 -3.96 -21.85
C GLN A 391 23.08 -3.52 -22.39
N VAL A 392 23.57 -4.22 -23.41
CA VAL A 392 24.82 -3.90 -24.09
C VAL A 392 24.52 -3.27 -25.43
N HIS A 393 24.88 -2.00 -25.59
CA HIS A 393 24.77 -1.28 -26.85
C HIS A 393 25.99 -1.58 -27.70
N LEU A 394 25.80 -2.44 -28.72
CA LEU A 394 26.90 -3.11 -29.43
C LEU A 394 27.50 -2.26 -30.55
N ASN A 395 26.73 -1.40 -31.19
CA ASN A 395 27.19 -0.56 -32.29
C ASN A 395 26.53 0.82 -32.28
N ASP A 396 27.23 1.81 -32.78
CA ASP A 396 26.68 3.14 -32.96
C ASP A 396 27.30 3.81 -34.19
N ASN A 397 26.61 4.84 -34.68
CA ASN A 397 27.08 5.66 -35.78
C ASN A 397 28.06 6.73 -35.27
N LEU A 398 29.10 6.95 -36.03
CA LEU A 398 29.94 8.16 -36.03
C LEU A 398 30.30 8.73 -34.66
N ILE A 399 31.39 8.21 -34.11
CA ILE A 399 32.15 9.05 -33.19
C ILE A 399 32.92 10.04 -34.01
N SER A 400 32.60 11.32 -33.92
CA SER A 400 33.43 12.37 -34.47
C SER A 400 34.78 12.36 -33.74
N ILE A 401 35.79 11.87 -34.43
CA ILE A 401 37.17 11.95 -33.97
C ILE A 401 37.72 13.20 -34.60
N GLU A 402 38.13 14.20 -33.82
CA GLU A 402 38.67 15.48 -34.29
C GLU A 402 39.82 15.34 -35.34
N SER A 403 40.49 14.17 -35.34
CA SER A 403 41.56 13.85 -36.28
C SER A 403 41.09 13.36 -37.64
N LEU A 404 39.78 13.10 -37.86
CA LEU A 404 39.24 12.70 -39.15
C LEU A 404 38.64 13.89 -39.88
N ALA A 405 39.20 14.22 -41.02
CA ALA A 405 38.78 15.38 -41.86
C ALA A 405 37.36 15.21 -42.43
N ASP A 406 36.84 13.99 -42.50
CA ASP A 406 35.49 13.68 -42.96
C ASP A 406 34.69 13.01 -41.86
N PRO A 407 33.60 13.64 -41.38
CA PRO A 407 32.73 13.07 -40.36
C PRO A 407 32.06 11.75 -40.79
N MET A 408 32.01 11.43 -42.08
CA MET A 408 31.50 10.18 -42.60
C MET A 408 32.49 9.00 -42.47
N THR A 409 33.77 9.28 -42.24
CA THR A 409 34.82 8.29 -41.98
C THR A 409 34.98 7.97 -40.49
N GLY A 410 34.04 8.44 -39.64
CA GLY A 410 34.04 8.17 -38.23
C GLY A 410 34.00 6.68 -37.89
N TYR A 411 34.48 6.39 -36.70
CA TYR A 411 34.57 5.02 -36.20
C TYR A 411 33.17 4.40 -36.06
N SER A 412 32.93 3.37 -36.88
CA SER A 412 31.76 2.49 -36.75
C SER A 412 32.28 1.07 -36.57
N ALA A 413 32.00 0.45 -35.44
CA ALA A 413 32.40 -0.93 -35.20
C ALA A 413 31.25 -1.72 -34.59
N PHE A 414 30.99 -2.86 -35.18
CA PHE A 414 30.15 -3.90 -34.61
C PHE A 414 31.03 -4.74 -33.68
N ARG A 415 30.68 -4.81 -32.40
CA ARG A 415 31.51 -5.42 -31.35
C ARG A 415 31.21 -6.90 -31.14
N LEU A 416 30.30 -7.46 -31.90
CA LEU A 416 29.99 -8.88 -31.87
C LEU A 416 30.61 -9.57 -33.11
N GLU A 417 31.54 -10.48 -32.89
CA GLU A 417 31.94 -11.44 -33.91
C GLU A 417 31.02 -12.64 -33.83
N SER A 418 30.51 -13.09 -34.95
CA SER A 418 29.62 -14.24 -35.10
C SER A 418 30.02 -15.09 -36.28
N ASP A 419 29.98 -16.38 -36.12
CA ASP A 419 30.25 -17.37 -37.17
C ASP A 419 29.00 -17.68 -38.03
N PHE A 420 27.97 -16.81 -37.98
CA PHE A 420 26.74 -16.93 -38.76
C PHE A 420 26.86 -16.20 -40.11
#